data_af4afba054569f0e073ba25b10d36532
#
_entry.id   af4afba054569f0e073ba25b10d36532
#
_cell.length_a   1.000
_cell.length_b   1.000
_cell.length_c   1.000
_cell.angle_alpha   90.00
_cell.angle_beta   90.00
_cell.angle_gamma   90.00
#
_symmetry.space_group_name_H-M   'P 1'
#
loop_
_entity.id
_entity.type
_entity.pdbx_description
1 polymer ?
#
loop_
_entity_poly.entity_id
_entity_poly.type
_entity_poly.pdbx_seq_one_letter_code
_entity_poly.pdbx_strand_id
1 'polypeptide(L)'
;NDMKAWMELNPLTDFGKTLVNKKLENHFIITAKNYDASKIILDFYKIKVSKIFAKDDIEEYGNKGTLITSILDKYGKNKAIFIDDHTDNLDFVCDSRVNCYFANWGYGTNSSYPIYKYS
;
A
#
# COMPACT_ATOMS: atom_id res chain seq x y z
N ASN A 1 1.11 -14.00 -10.73
CA ASN A 1 0.56 -12.65 -10.74
C ASN A 1 0.99 -11.89 -9.51
N ASP A 2 1.64 -10.78 -9.73
CA ASP A 2 2.12 -9.94 -8.65
C ASP A 2 1.00 -9.06 -8.11
N MET A 3 1.02 -8.86 -6.80
CA MET A 3 0.12 -7.94 -6.13
C MET A 3 0.93 -6.74 -5.65
N LYS A 4 0.41 -5.54 -5.86
CA LYS A 4 0.99 -4.33 -5.28
C LYS A 4 0.10 -3.81 -4.18
N ALA A 5 0.64 -3.68 -2.98
CA ALA A 5 -0.06 -3.15 -1.83
C ALA A 5 0.57 -1.80 -1.47
N TRP A 6 -0.22 -0.74 -1.53
CA TRP A 6 0.22 0.61 -1.19
C TRP A 6 -0.44 1.06 0.08
N MET A 7 0.33 1.78 0.86
CA MET A 7 -0.12 2.41 2.07
C MET A 7 -0.49 3.87 1.78
N GLU A 8 -0.88 4.65 2.51
CA GLU A 8 -0.99 6.12 2.51
C GLU A 8 -0.82 6.81 1.15
N LEU A 9 -1.69 6.55 0.20
CA LEU A 9 -1.67 7.25 -1.07
C LEU A 9 -2.07 8.72 -0.86
N ASN A 10 -1.16 9.63 -1.18
CA ASN A 10 -1.46 11.06 -1.20
C ASN A 10 -1.41 11.55 -2.64
N PRO A 11 -2.55 11.87 -3.27
CA PRO A 11 -2.57 12.33 -4.66
C PRO A 11 -1.84 13.65 -4.91
N LEU A 12 -1.49 14.39 -3.86
CA LEU A 12 -0.73 15.63 -4.01
C LEU A 12 0.77 15.39 -4.13
N THR A 13 1.27 14.20 -3.84
CA THR A 13 2.66 13.84 -4.09
C THR A 13 2.87 13.58 -5.58
N ASP A 14 4.13 13.62 -6.03
CA ASP A 14 4.45 13.33 -7.43
C ASP A 14 3.98 11.95 -7.84
N PHE A 15 4.17 10.94 -6.97
CA PHE A 15 3.67 9.60 -7.24
C PHE A 15 2.15 9.57 -7.34
N GLY A 16 1.46 10.18 -6.39
CA GLY A 16 0.00 10.23 -6.39
C GLY A 16 -0.55 10.91 -7.64
N LYS A 17 0.09 11.99 -8.10
CA LYS A 17 -0.32 12.67 -9.34
C LYS A 17 -0.26 11.76 -10.55
N THR A 18 0.69 10.83 -10.61
CA THR A 18 0.78 9.89 -11.73
C THR A 18 -0.38 8.91 -11.76
N LEU A 19 -1.09 8.74 -10.64
CA LEU A 19 -2.20 7.78 -10.51
C LEU A 19 -3.58 8.38 -10.76
N VAL A 20 -3.67 9.72 -10.81
CA VAL A 20 -4.95 10.40 -11.03
C VAL A 20 -5.57 9.94 -12.35
N ASN A 21 -6.85 9.63 -12.31
CA ASN A 21 -7.63 9.12 -13.45
C ASN A 21 -7.20 7.72 -13.92
N LYS A 22 -6.54 6.93 -13.07
CA LYS A 22 -6.12 5.58 -13.45
C LYS A 22 -6.94 4.51 -12.78
N LYS A 23 -7.13 3.41 -13.48
CA LYS A 23 -7.66 2.17 -12.95
C LYS A 23 -6.47 1.23 -12.70
N LEU A 24 -6.28 0.82 -11.45
CA LEU A 24 -5.13 0.04 -11.03
C LEU A 24 -5.56 -1.38 -10.68
N GLU A 25 -5.39 -2.29 -11.62
CA GLU A 25 -5.68 -3.70 -11.40
C GLU A 25 -4.59 -4.36 -10.56
N ASN A 26 -4.97 -5.28 -9.69
CA ASN A 26 -4.07 -5.97 -8.75
C ASN A 26 -3.34 -5.02 -7.80
N HIS A 27 -3.91 -3.84 -7.57
CA HIS A 27 -3.37 -2.87 -6.62
C HIS A 27 -4.33 -2.73 -5.46
N PHE A 28 -3.77 -2.70 -4.26
CA PHE A 28 -4.52 -2.54 -3.02
C PHE A 28 -3.99 -1.32 -2.28
N ILE A 29 -4.87 -0.60 -1.63
CA ILE A 29 -4.50 0.47 -0.72
C ILE A 29 -4.58 -0.08 0.70
N ILE A 30 -3.53 0.15 1.48
CA ILE A 30 -3.51 -0.17 2.90
C ILE A 30 -3.20 1.14 3.63
N THR A 31 -4.15 1.64 4.39
CA THR A 31 -4.05 2.97 4.99
C THR A 31 -4.52 2.99 6.44
N ALA A 32 -3.84 3.78 7.27
CA ALA A 32 -4.27 4.03 8.63
C ALA A 32 -5.49 4.97 8.73
N LYS A 33 -5.90 5.60 7.64
CA LYS A 33 -7.13 6.38 7.58
C LYS A 33 -8.34 5.46 7.59
N ASN A 34 -9.51 6.00 7.99
CA ASN A 34 -10.73 5.20 7.91
C ASN A 34 -11.11 4.97 6.43
N TYR A 35 -11.95 3.94 6.23
CA TYR A 35 -12.37 3.54 4.90
C TYR A 35 -13.06 4.66 4.14
N ASP A 36 -14.01 5.32 4.78
CA ASP A 36 -14.82 6.34 4.11
C ASP A 36 -13.98 7.52 3.64
N ALA A 37 -13.05 7.99 4.49
CA ALA A 37 -12.15 9.09 4.11
C ALA A 37 -11.27 8.69 2.93
N SER A 38 -10.75 7.47 2.94
CA SER A 38 -9.91 6.97 1.85
C SER A 38 -10.69 6.86 0.54
N LYS A 39 -11.91 6.35 0.62
CA LYS A 39 -12.79 6.19 -0.54
C LYS A 39 -13.14 7.53 -1.17
N ILE A 40 -13.43 8.54 -0.35
CA ILE A 40 -13.73 9.89 -0.82
C ILE A 40 -12.54 10.46 -1.60
N ILE A 41 -11.34 10.32 -1.06
CA ILE A 41 -10.12 10.82 -1.73
C ILE A 41 -9.91 10.13 -3.07
N LEU A 42 -10.00 8.82 -3.10
CA LEU A 42 -9.79 8.06 -4.33
C LEU A 42 -10.84 8.39 -5.39
N ASP A 43 -12.09 8.52 -4.98
CA ASP A 43 -13.17 8.86 -5.90
C ASP A 43 -13.00 10.27 -6.46
N PHE A 44 -12.60 11.23 -5.62
CA PHE A 44 -12.39 12.61 -6.06
C PHE A 44 -11.33 12.69 -7.16
N TYR A 45 -10.24 11.95 -7.01
CA TYR A 45 -9.16 11.94 -7.99
C TYR A 45 -9.33 10.87 -9.08
N LYS A 46 -10.46 10.15 -9.05
CA LYS A 46 -10.79 9.10 -10.02
C LYS A 46 -9.72 8.00 -10.09
N ILE A 47 -9.18 7.63 -8.94
CA ILE A 47 -8.25 6.53 -8.81
C ILE A 47 -9.04 5.29 -8.38
N LYS A 48 -8.99 4.24 -9.18
CA LYS A 48 -9.67 2.98 -8.88
C LYS A 48 -8.64 1.90 -8.56
N VAL A 49 -8.83 1.24 -7.43
CA VAL A 49 -7.98 0.14 -6.99
C VAL A 49 -8.83 -1.11 -6.78
N SER A 50 -8.18 -2.27 -6.68
CA SER A 50 -8.90 -3.53 -6.48
C SER A 50 -9.61 -3.56 -5.13
N LYS A 51 -8.97 -3.06 -4.08
CA LYS A 51 -9.58 -3.02 -2.75
C LYS A 51 -8.83 -2.05 -1.84
N ILE A 52 -9.54 -1.53 -0.85
CA ILE A 52 -9.00 -0.67 0.20
C ILE A 52 -9.05 -1.43 1.53
N PHE A 53 -7.92 -1.53 2.19
CA PHE A 53 -7.81 -2.01 3.57
C PHE A 53 -7.50 -0.80 4.43
N ALA A 54 -8.39 -0.49 5.35
CA ALA A 54 -8.33 0.74 6.11
C ALA A 54 -7.97 0.46 7.59
N LYS A 55 -8.12 1.47 8.42
CA LYS A 55 -7.74 1.43 9.83
C LYS A 55 -8.27 0.19 10.56
N ASP A 56 -9.55 -0.13 10.37
CA ASP A 56 -10.17 -1.26 11.07
C ASP A 56 -9.57 -2.61 10.65
N ASP A 57 -9.21 -2.74 9.38
CA ASP A 57 -8.56 -3.95 8.89
C ASP A 57 -7.17 -4.12 9.51
N ILE A 58 -6.42 -3.03 9.63
CA ILE A 58 -5.09 -3.07 10.25
C ILE A 58 -5.21 -3.46 11.73
N GLU A 59 -6.17 -2.88 12.44
CA GLU A 59 -6.42 -3.18 13.85
C GLU A 59 -6.79 -4.65 14.05
N GLU A 60 -7.60 -5.21 13.17
CA GLU A 60 -8.01 -6.62 13.24
C GLU A 60 -6.79 -7.56 13.16
N TYR A 61 -5.82 -7.27 12.30
CA TYR A 61 -4.65 -8.11 12.11
C TYR A 61 -3.43 -7.68 12.92
N GLY A 62 -3.53 -6.57 13.65
CA GLY A 62 -2.50 -6.07 14.52
C GLY A 62 -1.50 -5.14 13.89
N ASN A 63 -1.06 -5.41 12.66
CA ASN A 63 -0.15 -4.55 11.91
C ASN A 63 -0.28 -4.82 10.41
N LYS A 64 0.35 -3.97 9.60
CA LYS A 64 0.27 -4.08 8.14
C LYS A 64 0.97 -5.32 7.59
N GLY A 65 2.04 -5.77 8.22
CA GLY A 65 2.74 -6.98 7.78
C GLY A 65 1.87 -8.22 7.89
N THR A 66 1.21 -8.40 9.03
CA THR A 66 0.29 -9.52 9.25
C THR A 66 -0.90 -9.43 8.30
N LEU A 67 -1.41 -8.23 8.07
CA LEU A 67 -2.51 -8.02 7.13
C LEU A 67 -2.10 -8.44 5.71
N ILE A 68 -0.93 -8.06 5.24
CA ILE A 68 -0.45 -8.41 3.90
C ILE A 68 -0.32 -9.92 3.73
N THR A 69 0.23 -10.62 4.71
CA THR A 69 0.31 -12.08 4.69
C THR A 69 -1.08 -12.70 4.55
N SER A 70 -2.04 -12.19 5.30
CA SER A 70 -3.42 -12.65 5.24
C SER A 70 -4.05 -12.41 3.86
N ILE A 71 -3.77 -11.27 3.25
CA ILE A 71 -4.26 -10.96 1.91
C ILE A 71 -3.67 -11.93 0.88
N LEU A 72 -2.37 -12.20 0.94
CA LEU A 72 -1.72 -13.14 0.04
C LEU A 72 -2.34 -14.53 0.13
N ASP A 73 -2.58 -15.00 1.35
CA ASP A 73 -3.21 -16.30 1.57
C ASP A 73 -4.64 -16.35 1.03
N LYS A 74 -5.41 -15.31 1.31
CA LYS A 74 -6.81 -15.24 0.90
C LYS A 74 -6.98 -15.22 -0.62
N TYR A 75 -6.12 -14.50 -1.31
CA TYR A 75 -6.21 -14.35 -2.77
C TYR A 75 -5.30 -15.31 -3.53
N GLY A 76 -4.62 -16.21 -2.84
CA GLY A 76 -3.77 -17.22 -3.47
C GLY A 76 -2.60 -16.62 -4.23
N LYS A 77 -2.01 -15.53 -3.74
CA LYS A 77 -0.90 -14.86 -4.41
C LYS A 77 0.44 -15.36 -3.89
N ASN A 78 1.39 -15.50 -4.81
CA ASN A 78 2.73 -15.98 -4.50
C ASN A 78 3.74 -14.87 -4.35
N LYS A 79 3.42 -13.66 -4.77
CA LYS A 79 4.32 -12.52 -4.76
C LYS A 79 3.57 -11.23 -4.53
N ALA A 80 4.16 -10.33 -3.75
CA ALA A 80 3.64 -8.99 -3.54
C ALA A 80 4.77 -7.98 -3.45
N ILE A 81 4.47 -6.75 -3.84
CA ILE A 81 5.32 -5.60 -3.60
C ILE A 81 4.59 -4.70 -2.62
N PHE A 82 5.24 -4.40 -1.49
CA PHE A 82 4.70 -3.50 -0.47
C PHE A 82 5.53 -2.23 -0.44
N ILE A 83 4.86 -1.11 -0.63
CA ILE A 83 5.48 0.21 -0.72
C ILE A 83 4.93 1.06 0.42
N ASP A 84 5.81 1.58 1.26
CA ASP A 84 5.41 2.34 2.44
C ASP A 84 6.46 3.41 2.73
N ASP A 85 6.01 4.57 3.23
CA ASP A 85 6.90 5.68 3.62
C ASP A 85 7.29 5.62 5.10
N HIS A 86 6.82 4.64 5.84
CA HIS A 86 7.20 4.37 7.22
C HIS A 86 7.93 3.04 7.30
N THR A 87 9.21 3.08 7.65
CA THR A 87 10.04 1.88 7.74
C THR A 87 9.53 0.90 8.79
N ASP A 88 8.89 1.39 9.86
CA ASP A 88 8.32 0.52 10.88
C ASP A 88 7.29 -0.45 10.29
N ASN A 89 6.48 0.02 9.34
CA ASN A 89 5.51 -0.84 8.69
C ASN A 89 6.17 -1.90 7.81
N LEU A 90 7.27 -1.55 7.16
CA LEU A 90 8.06 -2.50 6.37
C LEU A 90 8.70 -3.55 7.27
N ASP A 91 9.15 -3.14 8.46
CA ASP A 91 9.78 -4.03 9.43
C ASP A 91 8.82 -5.10 9.97
N PHE A 92 7.52 -4.84 9.97
CA PHE A 92 6.52 -5.82 10.39
C PHE A 92 6.31 -6.96 9.39
N VAL A 93 6.80 -6.82 8.17
CA VAL A 93 6.64 -7.86 7.14
C VAL A 93 7.64 -8.98 7.39
N CYS A 94 7.13 -10.17 7.66
CA CYS A 94 7.93 -11.38 7.90
C CYS A 94 7.66 -12.46 6.85
N ASP A 95 7.10 -12.07 5.71
CA ASP A 95 6.69 -13.00 4.66
C ASP A 95 7.64 -12.90 3.47
N SER A 96 8.29 -14.00 3.12
CA SER A 96 9.27 -14.02 2.02
C SER A 96 8.65 -13.75 0.64
N ARG A 97 7.33 -13.86 0.53
CA ARG A 97 6.62 -13.54 -0.71
C ARG A 97 6.55 -12.04 -0.97
N VAL A 98 6.83 -11.22 0.04
CA VAL A 98 6.68 -9.76 -0.02
C VAL A 98 8.04 -9.10 -0.19
N ASN A 99 8.17 -8.30 -1.25
CA ASN A 99 9.31 -7.42 -1.45
C ASN A 99 8.95 -6.02 -0.96
N CYS A 100 9.69 -5.52 0.01
CA CYS A 100 9.43 -4.23 0.64
C CYS A 100 10.25 -3.14 0.00
N TYR A 101 9.61 -2.00 -0.28
CA TYR A 101 10.25 -0.83 -0.86
C TYR A 101 9.88 0.42 -0.07
N PHE A 102 10.84 1.30 0.05
CA PHE A 102 10.63 2.58 0.72
C PHE A 102 10.05 3.61 -0.26
N ALA A 103 9.01 4.30 0.19
CA ALA A 103 8.38 5.38 -0.57
C ALA A 103 9.01 6.71 -0.16
N ASN A 104 9.96 7.20 -0.94
CA ASN A 104 10.69 8.42 -0.59
C ASN A 104 9.93 9.71 -0.91
N TRP A 105 8.72 9.60 -1.44
CA TRP A 105 7.87 10.77 -1.69
C TRP A 105 6.95 11.12 -0.50
N GLY A 106 6.99 10.33 0.58
CA GLY A 106 6.22 10.55 1.78
C GLY A 106 7.02 11.23 2.88
N TYR A 107 6.71 10.90 4.13
CA TYR A 107 7.32 11.52 5.30
C TYR A 107 8.64 10.88 5.73
N GLY A 108 8.94 9.70 5.26
CA GLY A 108 10.18 9.01 5.64
C GLY A 108 11.39 9.69 5.02
N THR A 109 12.50 9.75 5.76
CA THR A 109 13.71 10.43 5.30
C THR A 109 14.79 9.45 4.86
N ASN A 110 15.03 8.40 5.64
CA ASN A 110 16.08 7.42 5.34
C ASN A 110 15.60 6.01 5.64
N SER A 111 16.07 5.06 4.83
CA SER A 111 15.71 3.66 5.00
C SER A 111 16.80 2.76 4.47
N SER A 112 16.93 1.57 5.08
CA SER A 112 17.74 0.48 4.54
C SER A 112 17.03 -0.28 3.41
N TYR A 113 15.75 -0.01 3.19
CA TYR A 113 14.98 -0.66 2.13
C TYR A 113 15.25 0.00 0.78
N PRO A 114 15.19 -0.76 -0.32
CA PRO A 114 15.31 -0.16 -1.64
C PRO A 114 14.18 0.83 -1.89
N ILE A 115 14.50 1.90 -2.61
CA ILE A 115 13.53 2.93 -2.99
C ILE A 115 12.70 2.43 -4.16
N TYR A 116 11.37 2.56 -4.05
CA TYR A 116 10.48 2.21 -5.15
C TYR A 116 10.54 3.27 -6.24
N LYS A 117 10.75 2.82 -7.47
CA LYS A 117 10.69 3.70 -8.65
C LYS A 117 9.54 3.26 -9.53
N TYR A 118 8.55 4.11 -9.66
CA TYR A 118 7.41 3.86 -10.52
C TYR A 118 7.76 4.21 -11.96
N SER A 119 7.54 3.28 -12.84
CA SER A 119 7.80 3.50 -14.27
C SER A 119 6.56 3.30 -15.10
#